data_01bf788f33c43bdf4dc80021de4a20b1
#
_entry.id   01bf788f33c43bdf4dc80021de4a20b1
#
_cell.length_a   1.000
_cell.length_b   1.000
_cell.length_c   1.000
_cell.angle_alpha   90.00
_cell.angle_beta   90.00
_cell.angle_gamma   90.00
#
_symmetry.space_group_name_H-M   'P 1'
#
loop_
_entity.id
_entity.type
_entity.pdbx_description
1 polymer ?
#
loop_
_entity_poly.entity_id
_entity_poly.type
_entity_poly.pdbx_seq_one_letter_code
_entity_poly.pdbx_strand_id
1 'polypeptide(L)'
;MTTSRGRPPLAVPEIGERLRAQFGSDVGEAIDRHGHAEVTVTPSRYRELVQTLRDDEDFGMDYIDFLSAVDYPDRGEIEVVTHLYSTTRNHHVRLKVALPREDPRCPTISDLYPGANWHERETWELFGIVFEGHPHLVKLVLPEPFEGHPLRKDFALMSREAKVWPGAVEGEEAEEE
;
A
#
# COMPACT_ATOMS: atom_id res chain seq x y z
N MET A 1 15.02 -19.55 33.03
CA MET A 1 14.39 -19.02 31.79
C MET A 1 15.06 -17.71 31.46
N THR A 2 16.03 -17.74 30.56
CA THR A 2 16.77 -16.55 30.14
C THR A 2 15.87 -15.82 29.12
N THR A 3 15.27 -14.71 29.53
CA THR A 3 14.57 -13.81 28.61
C THR A 3 15.59 -13.33 27.59
N SER A 4 15.49 -13.82 26.35
CA SER A 4 16.15 -13.25 25.20
C SER A 4 15.74 -11.77 25.13
N ARG A 5 16.58 -10.88 25.62
CA ARG A 5 16.45 -9.46 25.32
C ARG A 5 16.65 -9.34 23.82
N GLY A 6 15.55 -9.10 23.08
CA GLY A 6 15.62 -8.85 21.66
C GLY A 6 16.67 -7.78 21.36
N ARG A 7 17.33 -7.87 20.24
CA ARG A 7 18.23 -6.80 19.76
C ARG A 7 17.47 -5.48 19.77
N PRO A 8 18.09 -4.32 20.06
CA PRO A 8 17.40 -3.05 20.07
C PRO A 8 16.84 -2.71 18.67
N PRO A 9 15.80 -1.88 18.58
CA PRO A 9 15.31 -1.39 17.29
C PRO A 9 16.42 -0.65 16.55
N LEU A 10 16.44 -0.78 15.22
CA LEU A 10 17.31 0.03 14.36
C LEU A 10 16.77 1.45 14.30
N ALA A 11 17.65 2.43 14.33
CA ALA A 11 17.28 3.83 14.10
C ALA A 11 16.96 4.05 12.61
N VAL A 12 16.05 4.98 12.31
CA VAL A 12 15.64 5.28 10.93
C VAL A 12 16.81 5.58 10.00
N PRO A 13 17.82 6.41 10.38
CA PRO A 13 18.99 6.65 9.53
C PRO A 13 19.78 5.37 9.24
N GLU A 14 19.94 4.50 10.24
CA GLU A 14 20.67 3.25 10.10
C GLU A 14 19.99 2.29 9.12
N ILE A 15 18.65 2.21 9.17
CA ILE A 15 17.85 1.46 8.20
C ILE A 15 18.12 2.00 6.78
N GLY A 16 18.05 3.32 6.61
CA GLY A 16 18.28 3.96 5.31
C GLY A 16 19.68 3.73 4.76
N GLU A 17 20.71 3.85 5.59
CA GLU A 17 22.10 3.62 5.19
C GLU A 17 22.33 2.17 4.73
N ARG A 18 21.82 1.19 5.47
CA ARG A 18 21.95 -0.23 5.13
C ARG A 18 21.23 -0.58 3.83
N LEU A 19 19.99 -0.08 3.65
CA LEU A 19 19.24 -0.32 2.42
C LEU A 19 19.91 0.35 1.22
N ARG A 20 20.41 1.56 1.38
CA ARG A 20 21.13 2.25 0.30
C ARG A 20 22.47 1.57 -0.04
N ALA A 21 23.18 1.03 0.94
CA ALA A 21 24.41 0.27 0.70
C ALA A 21 24.16 -0.99 -0.14
N GLN A 22 22.99 -1.63 0.02
CA GLN A 22 22.66 -2.87 -0.68
C GLN A 22 21.97 -2.62 -2.02
N PHE A 23 21.08 -1.65 -2.11
CA PHE A 23 20.22 -1.41 -3.27
C PHE A 23 20.63 -0.17 -4.08
N GLY A 24 21.58 0.63 -3.60
CA GLY A 24 22.07 1.80 -4.31
C GLY A 24 20.99 2.85 -4.58
N SER A 25 20.91 3.29 -5.84
CA SER A 25 19.96 4.31 -6.29
C SER A 25 18.50 3.80 -6.45
N ASP A 26 18.28 2.48 -6.39
CA ASP A 26 16.93 1.91 -6.48
C ASP A 26 16.10 2.16 -5.22
N VAL A 27 16.75 2.64 -4.15
CA VAL A 27 16.13 2.97 -2.88
C VAL A 27 16.38 4.45 -2.56
N GLY A 28 15.31 5.16 -2.28
CA GLY A 28 15.36 6.57 -1.88
C GLY A 28 15.90 6.76 -0.47
N GLU A 29 15.93 8.01 -0.04
CA GLU A 29 16.33 8.38 1.32
C GLU A 29 15.27 7.89 2.32
N ALA A 30 15.74 7.32 3.45
CA ALA A 30 14.83 6.97 4.54
C ALA A 30 14.41 8.24 5.28
N ILE A 31 13.11 8.47 5.32
CA ILE A 31 12.49 9.61 5.99
C ILE A 31 11.88 9.12 7.30
N ASP A 32 12.15 9.81 8.40
CA ASP A 32 11.46 9.53 9.66
C ASP A 32 10.02 10.07 9.61
N ARG A 33 9.07 9.17 9.76
CA ARG A 33 7.65 9.48 9.89
C ARG A 33 7.14 8.88 11.18
N HIS A 34 7.15 9.69 12.25
CA HIS A 34 6.69 9.27 13.58
C HIS A 34 7.44 8.06 14.15
N GLY A 35 8.76 7.98 13.93
CA GLY A 35 9.60 6.87 14.38
C GLY A 35 9.62 5.67 13.43
N HIS A 36 8.94 5.75 12.28
CA HIS A 36 8.95 4.71 11.24
C HIS A 36 9.85 5.16 10.08
N ALA A 37 10.64 4.24 9.55
CA ALA A 37 11.43 4.48 8.35
C ALA A 37 10.53 4.41 7.12
N GLU A 38 10.30 5.54 6.45
CA GLU A 38 9.60 5.58 5.16
C GLU A 38 10.63 5.62 4.04
N VAL A 39 10.55 4.68 3.09
CA VAL A 39 11.53 4.48 2.01
C VAL A 39 10.81 4.29 0.69
N THR A 40 11.21 5.03 -0.34
CA THR A 40 10.77 4.78 -1.71
C THR A 40 11.65 3.72 -2.36
N VAL A 41 11.07 2.86 -3.21
CA VAL A 41 11.78 1.81 -3.94
C VAL A 41 11.25 1.67 -5.36
N THR A 42 12.14 1.34 -6.31
CA THR A 42 11.73 1.08 -7.69
C THR A 42 10.90 -0.21 -7.76
N PRO A 43 9.87 -0.29 -8.65
CA PRO A 43 9.02 -1.47 -8.76
C PRO A 43 9.81 -2.76 -9.00
N SER A 44 10.86 -2.69 -9.81
CA SER A 44 11.71 -3.85 -10.15
C SER A 44 12.46 -4.45 -8.96
N ARG A 45 12.76 -3.64 -7.94
CA ARG A 45 13.51 -4.06 -6.74
C ARG A 45 12.63 -4.26 -5.52
N TYR A 46 11.33 -3.92 -5.61
CA TYR A 46 10.40 -3.98 -4.50
C TYR A 46 10.37 -5.35 -3.79
N ARG A 47 10.15 -6.42 -4.57
CA ARG A 47 10.08 -7.77 -4.00
C ARG A 47 11.38 -8.21 -3.33
N GLU A 48 12.52 -7.95 -3.97
CA GLU A 48 13.83 -8.30 -3.42
C GLU A 48 14.12 -7.54 -2.12
N LEU A 49 13.76 -6.25 -2.08
CA LEU A 49 13.90 -5.44 -0.88
C LEU A 49 13.00 -5.95 0.26
N VAL A 50 11.74 -6.29 -0.02
CA VAL A 50 10.83 -6.90 0.96
C VAL A 50 11.38 -8.21 1.49
N GLN A 51 11.93 -9.05 0.61
CA GLN A 51 12.56 -10.31 1.00
C GLN A 51 13.78 -10.07 1.90
N THR A 52 14.64 -9.12 1.55
CA THR A 52 15.79 -8.74 2.37
C THR A 52 15.36 -8.25 3.75
N LEU A 53 14.36 -7.38 3.82
CA LEU A 53 13.83 -6.87 5.10
C LEU A 53 13.29 -7.99 6.00
N ARG A 54 12.70 -9.03 5.40
CA ARG A 54 12.20 -10.19 6.13
C ARG A 54 13.32 -11.11 6.60
N ASP A 55 14.25 -11.46 5.69
CA ASP A 55 15.19 -12.57 5.89
C ASP A 55 16.48 -12.13 6.60
N ASP A 56 16.84 -10.86 6.54
CA ASP A 56 18.01 -10.33 7.25
C ASP A 56 17.69 -10.18 8.75
N GLU A 57 18.51 -10.82 9.59
CA GLU A 57 18.34 -10.81 11.05
C GLU A 57 18.42 -9.40 11.67
N ASP A 58 19.08 -8.46 11.00
CA ASP A 58 19.20 -7.09 11.49
C ASP A 58 17.92 -6.29 11.25
N PHE A 59 17.20 -6.55 10.19
CA PHE A 59 15.87 -5.97 9.98
C PHE A 59 14.78 -6.79 10.65
N GLY A 60 14.70 -8.10 10.39
CA GLY A 60 13.79 -9.05 11.02
C GLY A 60 12.33 -8.66 10.88
N MET A 61 11.93 -8.14 9.70
CA MET A 61 10.54 -7.73 9.42
C MET A 61 9.68 -8.98 9.22
N ASP A 62 9.20 -9.56 10.30
CA ASP A 62 8.44 -10.82 10.31
C ASP A 62 6.93 -10.63 10.18
N TYR A 63 6.43 -9.41 10.21
CA TYR A 63 5.01 -9.11 10.14
C TYR A 63 4.69 -8.03 9.09
N ILE A 64 3.69 -8.31 8.24
CA ILE A 64 3.07 -7.31 7.38
C ILE A 64 1.84 -6.74 8.09
N ASP A 65 1.85 -5.44 8.34
CA ASP A 65 0.75 -4.75 9.00
C ASP A 65 -0.35 -4.40 7.99
N PHE A 66 0.03 -3.76 6.89
CA PHE A 66 -0.87 -3.53 5.76
C PHE A 66 -0.13 -3.36 4.43
N LEU A 67 -0.88 -3.56 3.34
CA LEU A 67 -0.55 -3.12 2.00
C LEU A 67 -1.80 -2.48 1.41
N SER A 68 -1.65 -1.29 0.85
CA SER A 68 -2.71 -0.56 0.16
C SER A 68 -2.10 0.38 -0.87
N ALA A 69 -2.90 1.26 -1.48
CA ALA A 69 -2.40 2.22 -2.46
C ALA A 69 -2.99 3.62 -2.28
N VAL A 70 -2.34 4.58 -2.93
CA VAL A 70 -2.81 5.97 -3.02
C VAL A 70 -2.78 6.40 -4.48
N ASP A 71 -3.90 6.90 -5.00
CA ASP A 71 -4.01 7.42 -6.36
C ASP A 71 -3.59 8.90 -6.41
N TYR A 72 -2.63 9.22 -7.27
CA TYR A 72 -2.12 10.58 -7.53
C TYR A 72 -2.37 10.97 -9.00
N PRO A 73 -3.59 11.33 -9.39
CA PRO A 73 -3.92 11.66 -10.77
C PRO A 73 -3.07 12.81 -11.32
N ASP A 74 -2.74 13.80 -10.49
CA ASP A 74 -1.92 14.96 -10.89
C ASP A 74 -0.48 14.58 -11.27
N ARG A 75 0.00 13.44 -10.81
CA ARG A 75 1.32 12.87 -11.11
C ARG A 75 1.26 11.79 -12.19
N GLY A 76 0.07 11.31 -12.54
CA GLY A 76 -0.10 10.14 -13.40
C GLY A 76 0.39 8.84 -12.75
N GLU A 77 0.33 8.75 -11.41
CA GLU A 77 0.89 7.66 -10.63
C GLU A 77 -0.11 7.06 -9.64
N ILE A 78 0.05 5.79 -9.36
CA ILE A 78 -0.52 5.11 -8.18
C ILE A 78 0.63 4.63 -7.33
N GLU A 79 0.65 4.98 -6.05
CA GLU A 79 1.69 4.59 -5.10
C GLU A 79 1.21 3.42 -4.24
N VAL A 80 1.86 2.26 -4.34
CA VAL A 80 1.66 1.15 -3.39
C VAL A 80 2.40 1.48 -2.11
N VAL A 81 1.71 1.33 -0.99
CA VAL A 81 2.26 1.54 0.35
C VAL A 81 2.21 0.23 1.11
N THR A 82 3.37 -0.27 1.52
CA THR A 82 3.50 -1.49 2.31
C THR A 82 4.11 -1.17 3.65
N HIS A 83 3.49 -1.60 4.73
CA HIS A 83 4.00 -1.40 6.08
C HIS A 83 4.41 -2.72 6.70
N LEU A 84 5.68 -2.81 7.04
CA LEU A 84 6.29 -3.97 7.68
C LEU A 84 6.69 -3.65 9.12
N TYR A 85 6.61 -4.65 9.97
CA TYR A 85 6.93 -4.55 11.38
C TYR A 85 7.78 -5.73 11.84
N SER A 86 8.76 -5.44 12.69
CA SER A 86 9.54 -6.46 13.38
C SER A 86 8.99 -6.69 14.80
N THR A 87 8.37 -7.85 15.01
CA THR A 87 7.82 -8.20 16.33
C THR A 87 8.90 -8.44 17.37
N THR A 88 10.11 -8.80 16.92
CA THR A 88 11.25 -9.11 17.80
C THR A 88 12.06 -7.87 18.17
N ARG A 89 12.14 -6.87 17.25
CA ARG A 89 12.95 -5.66 17.40
C ARG A 89 12.13 -4.39 17.66
N ASN A 90 10.81 -4.46 17.47
CA ASN A 90 9.90 -3.33 17.68
C ASN A 90 10.28 -2.09 16.85
N HIS A 91 10.52 -2.28 15.55
CA HIS A 91 10.71 -1.19 14.60
C HIS A 91 9.86 -1.41 13.34
N HIS A 92 9.63 -0.36 12.60
CA HIS A 92 8.73 -0.32 11.46
C HIS A 92 9.43 0.21 10.21
N VAL A 93 9.08 -0.37 9.06
CA VAL A 93 9.48 0.14 7.74
C VAL A 93 8.24 0.29 6.87
N ARG A 94 8.07 1.45 6.28
CA ARG A 94 7.07 1.73 5.28
C ARG A 94 7.74 1.87 3.92
N LEU A 95 7.34 1.03 2.99
CA LEU A 95 7.82 1.07 1.61
C LEU A 95 6.78 1.75 0.73
N LYS A 96 7.27 2.54 -0.22
CA LYS A 96 6.46 3.24 -1.22
C LYS A 96 6.98 2.90 -2.61
N VAL A 97 6.08 2.46 -3.47
CA VAL A 97 6.37 2.10 -4.86
C VAL A 97 5.48 2.90 -5.78
N ALA A 98 6.05 3.83 -6.54
CA ALA A 98 5.31 4.58 -7.54
C ALA A 98 5.17 3.75 -8.82
N LEU A 99 3.94 3.61 -9.30
CA LEU A 99 3.57 2.85 -10.50
C LEU A 99 2.91 3.79 -11.51
N PRO A 100 3.07 3.57 -12.83
CA PRO A 100 2.31 4.27 -13.85
C PRO A 100 0.80 4.04 -13.64
N ARG A 101 0.00 5.11 -13.62
CA ARG A 101 -1.43 5.03 -13.34
C ARG A 101 -2.23 4.27 -14.40
N GLU A 102 -1.77 4.29 -15.65
CA GLU A 102 -2.46 3.65 -16.78
C GLU A 102 -2.33 2.13 -16.76
N ASP A 103 -1.16 1.59 -16.40
CA ASP A 103 -0.90 0.15 -16.31
C ASP A 103 -0.08 -0.14 -15.04
N PRO A 104 -0.69 -0.05 -13.84
CA PRO A 104 0.01 -0.23 -12.58
C PRO A 104 0.30 -1.69 -12.32
N ARG A 105 1.58 -2.07 -12.34
CA ARG A 105 2.06 -3.43 -12.10
C ARG A 105 3.08 -3.46 -11.00
N CYS A 106 2.93 -4.39 -10.06
CA CYS A 106 3.82 -4.58 -8.93
C CYS A 106 4.07 -6.08 -8.73
N PRO A 107 5.30 -6.52 -8.45
CA PRO A 107 5.53 -7.92 -8.08
C PRO A 107 4.77 -8.29 -6.81
N THR A 108 4.17 -9.48 -6.77
CA THR A 108 3.53 -10.01 -5.55
C THR A 108 4.55 -10.29 -4.45
N ILE A 109 4.11 -10.13 -3.21
CA ILE A 109 4.82 -10.56 -1.99
C ILE A 109 3.99 -11.56 -1.17
N SER A 110 2.92 -12.11 -1.75
CA SER A 110 1.99 -13.01 -1.07
C SER A 110 2.62 -14.35 -0.64
N ASP A 111 3.71 -14.77 -1.29
CA ASP A 111 4.51 -15.93 -0.89
C ASP A 111 5.52 -15.60 0.23
N LEU A 112 5.90 -14.34 0.37
CA LEU A 112 6.74 -13.85 1.46
C LEU A 112 5.93 -13.68 2.76
N TYR A 113 4.73 -13.12 2.63
CA TYR A 113 3.79 -12.90 3.74
C TYR A 113 2.40 -13.40 3.35
N PRO A 114 1.91 -14.48 3.94
CA PRO A 114 0.58 -15.01 3.60
C PRO A 114 -0.57 -14.00 3.74
N GLY A 115 -0.45 -13.04 4.68
CA GLY A 115 -1.41 -11.95 4.84
C GLY A 115 -1.47 -11.00 3.66
N ALA A 116 -0.37 -10.82 2.92
CA ALA A 116 -0.33 -9.98 1.74
C ALA A 116 -1.29 -10.43 0.64
N ASN A 117 -1.60 -11.73 0.56
CA ASN A 117 -2.57 -12.25 -0.41
C ASN A 117 -3.91 -11.50 -0.36
N TRP A 118 -4.43 -11.22 0.83
CA TRP A 118 -5.69 -10.52 1.01
C TRP A 118 -5.56 -9.03 0.67
N HIS A 119 -4.50 -8.39 1.13
CA HIS A 119 -4.24 -6.98 0.84
C HIS A 119 -3.99 -6.71 -0.64
N GLU A 120 -3.27 -7.60 -1.33
CA GLU A 120 -3.01 -7.48 -2.77
C GLU A 120 -4.30 -7.64 -3.58
N ARG A 121 -5.18 -8.59 -3.22
CA ARG A 121 -6.49 -8.76 -3.86
C ARG A 121 -7.38 -7.55 -3.66
N GLU A 122 -7.47 -7.02 -2.43
CA GLU A 122 -8.19 -5.79 -2.13
C GLU A 122 -7.65 -4.60 -2.94
N THR A 123 -6.33 -4.42 -2.96
CA THR A 123 -5.69 -3.32 -3.69
C THR A 123 -5.85 -3.46 -5.20
N TRP A 124 -5.77 -4.68 -5.74
CA TRP A 124 -6.09 -4.94 -7.14
C TRP A 124 -7.53 -4.57 -7.48
N GLU A 125 -8.47 -5.00 -6.67
CA GLU A 125 -9.89 -4.78 -6.90
C GLU A 125 -10.26 -3.29 -6.82
N LEU A 126 -9.75 -2.59 -5.81
CA LEU A 126 -10.15 -1.21 -5.52
C LEU A 126 -9.36 -0.15 -6.32
N PHE A 127 -8.12 -0.44 -6.74
CA PHE A 127 -7.24 0.49 -7.48
C PHE A 127 -6.88 0.00 -8.89
N GLY A 128 -7.06 -1.27 -9.21
CA GLY A 128 -6.68 -1.86 -10.50
C GLY A 128 -5.19 -2.17 -10.63
N ILE A 129 -4.46 -2.33 -9.53
CA ILE A 129 -3.05 -2.68 -9.53
C ILE A 129 -2.90 -4.18 -9.76
N VAL A 130 -2.18 -4.58 -10.81
CA VAL A 130 -1.92 -6.00 -11.09
C VAL A 130 -0.69 -6.46 -10.31
N PHE A 131 -0.88 -7.40 -9.38
CA PHE A 131 0.22 -8.03 -8.64
C PHE A 131 0.74 -9.24 -9.43
N GLU A 132 1.87 -9.05 -10.11
CA GLU A 132 2.47 -10.07 -10.97
C GLU A 132 2.98 -11.25 -10.14
N GLY A 133 2.57 -12.46 -10.55
CA GLY A 133 2.90 -13.71 -9.84
C GLY A 133 1.98 -14.04 -8.67
N HIS A 134 0.92 -13.23 -8.42
CA HIS A 134 -0.07 -13.55 -7.40
C HIS A 134 -0.81 -14.86 -7.74
N PRO A 135 -0.92 -15.84 -6.83
CA PRO A 135 -1.45 -17.17 -7.15
C PRO A 135 -2.95 -17.19 -7.46
N HIS A 136 -3.72 -16.23 -6.94
CA HIS A 136 -5.18 -16.22 -7.06
C HIS A 136 -5.76 -14.81 -6.95
N LEU A 137 -5.57 -13.99 -7.99
CA LEU A 137 -6.02 -12.59 -8.02
C LEU A 137 -7.49 -12.54 -8.45
N VAL A 138 -8.40 -12.66 -7.48
CA VAL A 138 -9.86 -12.61 -7.66
C VAL A 138 -10.50 -11.62 -6.71
N LYS A 139 -11.69 -11.14 -7.04
CA LYS A 139 -12.45 -10.19 -6.20
C LYS A 139 -12.63 -10.70 -4.78
N LEU A 140 -12.66 -9.78 -3.83
CA LEU A 140 -12.73 -10.04 -2.40
C LEU A 140 -13.87 -9.27 -1.71
N VAL A 141 -14.04 -8.01 -2.05
CA VAL A 141 -14.91 -7.05 -1.37
C VAL A 141 -16.09 -6.65 -2.22
N LEU A 142 -15.86 -6.41 -3.53
CA LEU A 142 -16.89 -5.92 -4.43
C LEU A 142 -17.77 -7.06 -4.95
N PRO A 143 -19.09 -6.83 -5.09
CA PRO A 143 -19.98 -7.83 -5.66
C PRO A 143 -19.72 -8.05 -7.16
N GLU A 144 -20.06 -9.21 -7.66
CA GLU A 144 -20.23 -9.43 -9.10
C GLU A 144 -21.58 -8.85 -9.54
N PRO A 145 -21.68 -8.08 -10.61
CA PRO A 145 -20.71 -7.65 -11.62
C PRO A 145 -20.25 -6.18 -11.46
N PHE A 146 -19.59 -5.83 -10.37
CA PHE A 146 -19.10 -4.45 -10.16
C PHE A 146 -18.05 -4.08 -11.20
N GLU A 147 -18.20 -2.92 -11.85
CA GLU A 147 -17.29 -2.40 -12.86
C GLU A 147 -16.49 -1.20 -12.31
N GLY A 148 -15.19 -1.14 -12.65
CA GLY A 148 -14.28 -0.06 -12.26
C GLY A 148 -13.59 -0.27 -10.90
N HIS A 149 -12.84 0.75 -10.49
CA HIS A 149 -11.99 0.74 -9.30
C HIS A 149 -12.37 1.90 -8.37
N PRO A 150 -13.17 1.65 -7.33
CA PRO A 150 -13.84 2.72 -6.57
C PRO A 150 -12.92 3.58 -5.71
N LEU A 151 -11.67 3.19 -5.48
CA LEU A 151 -10.70 4.03 -4.76
C LEU A 151 -9.82 4.89 -5.67
N ARG A 152 -9.97 4.77 -6.99
CA ARG A 152 -9.39 5.76 -7.91
C ARG A 152 -10.12 7.08 -7.82
N LYS A 153 -9.39 8.19 -7.90
CA LYS A 153 -9.96 9.54 -7.76
C LYS A 153 -10.89 9.96 -8.91
N ASP A 154 -10.77 9.32 -10.07
CA ASP A 154 -11.64 9.53 -11.23
C ASP A 154 -12.88 8.62 -11.23
N PHE A 155 -13.01 7.73 -10.26
CA PHE A 155 -14.21 6.92 -10.12
C PHE A 155 -15.39 7.80 -9.70
N ALA A 156 -16.42 7.89 -10.57
CA ALA A 156 -17.61 8.65 -10.29
C ALA A 156 -18.42 7.96 -9.16
N LEU A 157 -18.51 8.62 -8.02
CA LEU A 157 -19.47 8.22 -6.99
C LEU A 157 -20.86 8.38 -7.58
N MET A 158 -21.70 7.33 -7.50
CA MET A 158 -23.09 7.41 -7.93
C MET A 158 -23.74 8.63 -7.28
N SER A 159 -24.22 9.56 -8.11
CA SER A 159 -25.05 10.65 -7.63
C SER A 159 -26.28 10.03 -6.98
N ARG A 160 -26.41 10.18 -5.69
CA ARG A 160 -27.65 9.84 -5.00
C ARG A 160 -28.70 10.76 -5.59
N GLU A 161 -29.76 10.22 -6.23
CA GLU A 161 -30.93 11.03 -6.52
C GLU A 161 -31.37 11.68 -5.21
N ALA A 162 -31.31 13.01 -5.17
CA ALA A 162 -31.74 13.75 -4.01
C ALA A 162 -33.23 13.44 -3.80
N LYS A 163 -33.55 12.70 -2.77
CA LYS A 163 -34.94 12.50 -2.37
C LYS A 163 -35.50 13.87 -2.02
N VAL A 164 -36.66 14.20 -2.57
CA VAL A 164 -37.38 15.41 -2.23
C VAL A 164 -37.51 15.48 -0.70
N TRP A 165 -37.17 16.62 -0.14
CA TRP A 165 -37.26 16.87 1.28
C TRP A 165 -38.69 16.60 1.77
N PRO A 166 -38.93 15.78 2.81
CA PRO A 166 -40.29 15.42 3.25
C PRO A 166 -41.18 16.60 3.68
N GLY A 167 -40.60 17.78 3.84
CA GLY A 167 -41.24 19.03 4.19
C GLY A 167 -41.25 20.07 3.06
N ALA A 168 -40.87 19.68 1.83
CA ALA A 168 -40.93 20.58 0.70
C ALA A 168 -42.41 20.87 0.36
N VAL A 169 -42.78 22.14 0.33
CA VAL A 169 -44.11 22.59 -0.07
C VAL A 169 -44.17 22.49 -1.60
N GLU A 170 -45.21 21.84 -2.12
CA GLU A 170 -45.47 21.77 -3.57
C GLU A 170 -45.54 23.20 -4.13
N GLY A 171 -44.54 23.62 -4.94
CA GLY A 171 -44.55 24.89 -5.63
C GLY A 171 -43.23 25.66 -5.69
N GLU A 172 -42.17 25.25 -5.00
CA GLU A 172 -40.81 25.81 -5.18
C GLU A 172 -40.07 24.99 -6.24
N GLU A 173 -40.32 25.28 -7.52
CA GLU A 173 -39.41 24.87 -8.60
C GLU A 173 -38.07 25.60 -8.35
N ALA A 174 -36.97 24.85 -8.11
CA ALA A 174 -35.65 25.41 -8.03
C ALA A 174 -35.32 26.04 -9.40
N GLU A 175 -35.24 27.37 -9.45
CA GLU A 175 -34.64 28.08 -10.57
C GLU A 175 -33.16 27.66 -10.61
N GLU A 176 -32.82 26.87 -11.62
CA GLU A 176 -31.42 26.57 -11.99
C GLU A 176 -30.77 27.88 -12.52
N GLU A 177 -29.77 28.37 -11.81
CA GLU A 177 -28.73 29.23 -12.36
C GLU A 177 -27.42 28.45 -12.59
#